data_45e02ec556d50935a1087fd2f707d855
#
_entry.id   45e02ec556d50935a1087fd2f707d855
#
_cell.length_a   1.000
_cell.length_b   1.000
_cell.length_c   1.000
_cell.angle_alpha   90.00
_cell.angle_beta   90.00
_cell.angle_gamma   90.00
#
_symmetry.space_group_name_H-M   'P 1'
#
loop_
_entity.id
_entity.type
_entity.pdbx_description
1 polymer ?
#
loop_
_entity_poly.entity_id
_entity_poly.type
_entity_poly.pdbx_seq_one_letter_code
_entity_poly.pdbx_strand_id
1 'polypeptide(L)'
;MHVEIRIATALAIGLVLHASTIQAAEFVGSARSDILIGSDDDNVNDPEIQPEGVAANQSLNNADTLRGRSGDDILIGMLGSDVLLGGNGDDVLIGGIERGSQPNSDIQLGGSGSDIAIWQGGDGSDHFDGGFGGRDALVFGTIDRDPATDVPILSPVDGRHKKTGLPTANVSGQAGFCTLEAVQDPEARGFEFLVRFFAKATGNLLVTVRTRDVEQVFCTAQDAAAVTFADLTERNPEFVTIELDDVRDLNADVARIIR
;
A
#
# COMPACT_ATOMS: atom_id res chain seq x y z
N MET A 1 23.11 7.12 16.82
CA MET A 1 22.41 5.85 16.67
C MET A 1 22.00 5.82 15.21
N HIS A 2 22.58 4.91 14.43
CA HIS A 2 22.39 4.89 12.98
C HIS A 2 21.11 4.14 12.65
N VAL A 3 20.25 4.75 11.83
CA VAL A 3 19.16 4.04 11.15
C VAL A 3 19.86 3.27 10.03
N GLU A 4 19.83 1.96 10.07
CA GLU A 4 20.30 1.15 8.96
C GLU A 4 19.17 1.13 7.92
N ILE A 5 19.34 1.91 6.87
CA ILE A 5 18.56 1.73 5.64
C ILE A 5 19.17 0.51 4.97
N ARG A 6 18.49 -0.61 5.00
CA ARG A 6 18.91 -1.81 4.27
C ARG A 6 18.30 -1.78 2.89
N ILE A 7 19.02 -1.17 1.95
CA ILE A 7 18.80 -1.43 0.53
C ILE A 7 19.47 -2.77 0.27
N ALA A 8 18.66 -3.83 0.18
CA ALA A 8 19.19 -5.14 -0.19
C ALA A 8 19.42 -5.17 -1.70
N THR A 9 20.55 -4.64 -2.14
CA THR A 9 21.06 -4.91 -3.47
C THR A 9 21.53 -6.35 -3.51
N ALA A 10 20.79 -7.24 -4.13
CA ALA A 10 21.23 -8.60 -4.44
C ALA A 10 22.36 -8.51 -5.46
N LEU A 11 23.61 -8.58 -5.00
CA LEU A 11 24.79 -8.67 -5.85
C LEU A 11 24.86 -10.08 -6.46
N ALA A 12 24.30 -10.26 -7.64
CA ALA A 12 24.47 -11.49 -8.40
C ALA A 12 25.87 -11.52 -9.02
N ILE A 13 26.78 -12.28 -8.40
CA ILE A 13 28.04 -12.66 -9.03
C ILE A 13 27.73 -13.76 -10.04
N GLY A 14 27.96 -13.49 -11.31
CA GLY A 14 27.61 -14.32 -12.43
C GLY A 14 28.24 -15.70 -12.45
N LEU A 15 27.44 -16.68 -12.77
CA LEU A 15 27.82 -17.83 -13.56
C LEU A 15 26.68 -18.17 -14.51
N VAL A 16 26.95 -18.04 -15.79
CA VAL A 16 26.05 -18.37 -16.88
C VAL A 16 25.73 -19.85 -16.86
N LEU A 17 24.47 -20.21 -16.66
CA LEU A 17 23.85 -21.42 -17.24
C LEU A 17 22.31 -21.39 -17.02
N HIS A 18 21.60 -20.98 -18.06
CA HIS A 18 20.30 -21.47 -18.55
C HIS A 18 19.12 -21.61 -17.58
N ALA A 19 18.07 -20.90 -17.93
CA ALA A 19 16.80 -20.73 -17.29
C ALA A 19 16.88 -19.83 -16.04
N SER A 20 16.89 -18.51 -16.25
CA SER A 20 16.52 -17.57 -15.23
C SER A 20 15.05 -17.84 -14.87
N THR A 21 14.85 -18.64 -13.84
CA THR A 21 13.63 -18.52 -13.07
C THR A 21 13.69 -17.13 -12.46
N ILE A 22 12.90 -16.20 -12.99
CA ILE A 22 12.65 -14.92 -12.35
C ILE A 22 12.10 -15.28 -10.98
N GLN A 23 12.83 -14.95 -9.94
CA GLN A 23 12.49 -15.33 -8.57
C GLN A 23 12.12 -14.05 -7.83
N ALA A 24 10.92 -14.06 -7.28
CA ALA A 24 10.47 -13.01 -6.36
C ALA A 24 11.52 -12.77 -5.29
N ALA A 25 11.82 -11.51 -4.99
CA ALA A 25 12.73 -11.18 -3.91
C ALA A 25 12.02 -11.29 -2.55
N GLU A 26 12.76 -11.68 -1.52
CA GLU A 26 12.26 -11.66 -0.15
C GLU A 26 13.10 -10.69 0.68
N PHE A 27 12.41 -9.70 1.25
CA PHE A 27 12.98 -8.68 2.13
C PHE A 27 12.49 -8.94 3.56
N VAL A 28 13.40 -9.01 4.52
CA VAL A 28 13.06 -9.37 5.89
C VAL A 28 13.61 -8.36 6.86
N GLY A 29 12.73 -7.73 7.61
CA GLY A 29 13.03 -6.79 8.67
C GLY A 29 13.56 -7.45 9.95
N SER A 30 13.69 -6.66 10.98
CA SER A 30 14.22 -7.05 12.29
C SER A 30 13.11 -7.09 13.36
N ALA A 31 13.47 -6.96 14.63
CA ALA A 31 12.53 -6.74 15.74
C ALA A 31 12.46 -5.26 16.14
N ARG A 32 12.64 -4.34 15.19
CA ARG A 32 12.59 -2.89 15.37
C ARG A 32 11.91 -2.29 14.14
N SER A 33 11.50 -1.03 14.27
CA SER A 33 10.95 -0.30 13.12
C SER A 33 11.94 -0.25 11.96
N ASP A 34 11.54 -0.83 10.84
CA ASP A 34 12.34 -0.94 9.62
C ASP A 34 11.62 -0.21 8.45
N ILE A 35 12.35 0.07 7.40
CA ILE A 35 11.80 0.49 6.11
C ILE A 35 12.23 -0.58 5.10
N LEU A 36 11.26 -1.27 4.53
CA LEU A 36 11.49 -2.28 3.50
C LEU A 36 10.94 -1.75 2.18
N ILE A 37 11.78 -1.76 1.17
CA ILE A 37 11.42 -1.31 -0.18
C ILE A 37 11.67 -2.49 -1.10
N GLY A 38 10.65 -2.90 -1.84
CA GLY A 38 10.73 -3.93 -2.86
C GLY A 38 11.63 -3.53 -4.01
N SER A 39 11.79 -4.41 -4.93
CA SER A 39 12.64 -4.18 -6.09
C SER A 39 11.81 -3.89 -7.33
N ASP A 40 12.33 -3.00 -8.14
CA ASP A 40 11.95 -2.87 -9.54
C ASP A 40 12.85 -3.75 -10.42
N ASP A 41 13.64 -4.65 -9.83
CA ASP A 41 14.79 -5.28 -10.48
C ASP A 41 14.44 -6.33 -11.53
N ASP A 42 13.21 -6.77 -11.54
CA ASP A 42 12.68 -7.41 -12.73
C ASP A 42 12.39 -6.39 -13.81
N ASN A 43 13.00 -5.26 -13.64
CA ASN A 43 12.89 -4.10 -14.46
C ASN A 43 13.06 -4.45 -15.92
N VAL A 44 11.92 -4.67 -16.48
CA VAL A 44 11.70 -4.68 -17.90
C VAL A 44 12.22 -3.38 -18.56
N ASN A 45 12.69 -2.45 -17.76
CA ASN A 45 13.33 -1.21 -18.20
C ASN A 45 14.86 -1.27 -18.18
N ASP A 46 15.47 -2.33 -17.65
CA ASP A 46 16.90 -2.56 -17.83
C ASP A 46 17.12 -3.26 -19.18
N PRO A 47 17.64 -2.55 -20.19
CA PRO A 47 17.86 -3.14 -21.51
C PRO A 47 18.88 -4.27 -21.51
N GLU A 48 19.63 -4.47 -20.42
CA GLU A 48 20.56 -5.58 -20.27
C GLU A 48 19.91 -6.87 -19.78
N ILE A 49 18.69 -6.77 -19.19
CA ILE A 49 18.00 -7.91 -18.57
C ILE A 49 16.71 -8.28 -19.34
N GLN A 50 16.26 -7.47 -20.29
CA GLN A 50 15.06 -7.77 -21.06
C GLN A 50 15.23 -8.98 -21.95
N PRO A 51 14.39 -10.02 -21.82
CA PRO A 51 14.30 -11.06 -22.83
C PRO A 51 13.84 -10.44 -24.17
N GLU A 52 14.52 -10.80 -25.25
CA GLU A 52 14.18 -10.35 -26.60
C GLU A 52 12.68 -10.59 -26.89
N GLY A 53 11.94 -9.52 -27.18
CA GLY A 53 10.52 -9.60 -27.53
C GLY A 53 9.51 -9.32 -26.42
N VAL A 54 9.94 -9.03 -25.20
CA VAL A 54 9.05 -8.57 -24.12
C VAL A 54 8.98 -7.06 -24.12
N ALA A 55 7.77 -6.50 -24.19
CA ALA A 55 7.60 -5.05 -24.12
C ALA A 55 7.98 -4.54 -22.73
N ALA A 56 8.65 -3.39 -22.69
CA ALA A 56 9.22 -2.76 -21.47
C ALA A 56 8.22 -2.45 -20.32
N ASN A 57 6.98 -2.84 -20.45
CA ASN A 57 5.89 -2.63 -19.50
C ASN A 57 5.14 -3.92 -19.15
N GLN A 58 5.70 -5.07 -19.47
CA GLN A 58 5.14 -6.38 -19.11
C GLN A 58 5.94 -7.00 -17.98
N SER A 59 5.87 -6.38 -16.81
CA SER A 59 6.31 -7.03 -15.60
C SER A 59 5.29 -8.08 -15.18
N LEU A 60 5.50 -9.30 -15.61
CA LEU A 60 4.67 -10.42 -15.18
C LEU A 60 5.21 -11.09 -13.90
N ASN A 61 6.34 -10.64 -13.37
CA ASN A 61 7.06 -11.41 -12.36
C ASN A 61 7.78 -10.59 -11.28
N ASN A 62 7.49 -9.31 -11.14
CA ASN A 62 8.00 -8.50 -10.03
C ASN A 62 7.15 -8.71 -8.78
N ALA A 63 7.08 -9.93 -8.30
CA ALA A 63 6.36 -10.22 -7.09
C ALA A 63 7.36 -10.33 -5.94
N ASP A 64 7.38 -9.35 -5.06
CA ASP A 64 8.23 -9.37 -3.89
C ASP A 64 7.48 -9.88 -2.65
N THR A 65 8.23 -10.31 -1.65
CA THR A 65 7.69 -10.60 -0.33
C THR A 65 8.44 -9.80 0.70
N LEU A 66 7.73 -8.86 1.34
CA LEU A 66 8.25 -7.99 2.38
C LEU A 66 7.72 -8.44 3.74
N ARG A 67 8.61 -8.66 4.72
CA ARG A 67 8.27 -9.09 6.08
C ARG A 67 8.85 -8.13 7.10
N GLY A 68 8.04 -7.29 7.71
CA GLY A 68 8.44 -6.37 8.78
C GLY A 68 8.84 -7.11 10.05
N ARG A 69 8.05 -8.05 10.50
CA ARG A 69 8.18 -8.86 11.71
C ARG A 69 7.69 -8.17 12.97
N SER A 70 8.46 -7.29 13.58
CA SER A 70 8.08 -6.60 14.81
C SER A 70 8.68 -5.22 14.84
N GLY A 71 7.92 -4.28 15.29
CA GLY A 71 8.25 -2.86 15.27
C GLY A 71 7.23 -2.15 14.40
N ASP A 72 7.25 -0.84 14.39
CA ASP A 72 6.38 -0.06 13.53
C ASP A 72 7.11 0.11 12.18
N ASP A 73 6.73 -0.70 11.20
CA ASP A 73 7.46 -0.84 9.95
C ASP A 73 6.78 -0.06 8.79
N ILE A 74 7.54 0.21 7.75
CA ILE A 74 7.02 0.75 6.49
C ILE A 74 7.44 -0.20 5.37
N LEU A 75 6.46 -0.79 4.71
CA LEU A 75 6.64 -1.74 3.63
C LEU A 75 6.14 -1.13 2.32
N ILE A 76 6.99 -1.10 1.31
CA ILE A 76 6.71 -0.51 -0.01
C ILE A 76 7.03 -1.56 -1.06
N GLY A 77 6.01 -2.12 -1.73
CA GLY A 77 6.15 -3.18 -2.73
C GLY A 77 6.83 -2.71 -4.01
N MET A 78 6.51 -1.53 -4.48
CA MET A 78 6.96 -0.90 -5.73
C MET A 78 6.17 -1.40 -6.95
N LEU A 79 6.84 -2.06 -7.91
CA LEU A 79 6.20 -2.61 -9.10
C LEU A 79 6.00 -4.11 -8.93
N GLY A 80 4.81 -4.61 -9.18
CA GLY A 80 4.58 -6.04 -9.13
C GLY A 80 3.29 -6.45 -8.43
N SER A 81 3.14 -7.75 -8.23
CA SER A 81 2.10 -8.29 -7.37
C SER A 81 2.73 -8.77 -6.08
N ASP A 82 2.78 -7.89 -5.10
CA ASP A 82 3.59 -8.05 -3.92
C ASP A 82 2.82 -8.65 -2.74
N VAL A 83 3.57 -9.22 -1.80
CA VAL A 83 3.05 -9.68 -0.52
C VAL A 83 3.75 -8.92 0.60
N LEU A 84 3.02 -8.05 1.25
CA LEU A 84 3.49 -7.23 2.35
C LEU A 84 2.95 -7.79 3.66
N LEU A 85 3.83 -8.14 4.57
CA LEU A 85 3.52 -8.72 5.88
C LEU A 85 4.10 -7.79 6.95
N GLY A 86 3.28 -6.92 7.53
CA GLY A 86 3.69 -5.99 8.57
C GLY A 86 4.22 -6.75 9.79
N GLY A 87 3.35 -7.40 10.51
CA GLY A 87 3.74 -8.28 11.62
C GLY A 87 3.20 -7.86 12.96
N ASN A 88 4.06 -7.46 13.90
CA ASN A 88 3.61 -6.89 15.16
C ASN A 88 4.09 -5.45 15.25
N GLY A 89 3.20 -4.55 15.48
CA GLY A 89 3.46 -3.12 15.57
C GLY A 89 2.45 -2.36 14.76
N ASP A 90 2.63 -1.06 14.66
CA ASP A 90 1.72 -0.23 13.88
C ASP A 90 2.39 0.07 12.53
N ASP A 91 2.02 -0.70 11.53
CA ASP A 91 2.71 -0.77 10.25
C ASP A 91 2.04 0.10 9.18
N VAL A 92 2.82 0.54 8.19
CA VAL A 92 2.33 1.24 6.99
C VAL A 92 2.70 0.42 5.76
N LEU A 93 1.68 0.04 4.98
CA LEU A 93 1.81 -0.82 3.82
C LEU A 93 1.40 -0.04 2.55
N ILE A 94 2.27 -0.09 1.54
CA ILE A 94 2.05 0.56 0.25
C ILE A 94 2.36 -0.48 -0.81
N GLY A 95 1.34 -0.93 -1.55
CA GLY A 95 1.50 -1.90 -2.64
C GLY A 95 2.46 -1.37 -3.69
N GLY A 96 2.07 -0.34 -4.36
CA GLY A 96 2.93 0.33 -5.32
C GLY A 96 2.18 1.03 -6.42
N ILE A 97 2.85 1.35 -7.50
CA ILE A 97 2.23 1.87 -8.72
C ILE A 97 2.58 0.95 -9.87
N GLU A 98 1.58 0.36 -10.48
CA GLU A 98 1.75 -0.41 -11.70
C GLU A 98 1.93 0.51 -12.90
N ARG A 99 3.04 0.30 -13.61
CA ARG A 99 3.27 0.98 -14.88
C ARG A 99 2.80 0.08 -16.01
N GLY A 100 1.76 0.50 -16.70
CA GLY A 100 1.32 -0.20 -17.90
C GLY A 100 -0.16 -0.58 -17.93
N SER A 101 -0.53 -1.46 -18.84
CA SER A 101 -1.91 -1.90 -19.08
C SER A 101 -2.33 -3.15 -18.30
N GLN A 102 -1.47 -3.65 -17.44
CA GLN A 102 -1.71 -4.84 -16.62
C GLN A 102 -1.86 -4.38 -15.17
N PRO A 103 -3.09 -4.32 -14.63
CA PRO A 103 -3.28 -4.09 -13.22
C PRO A 103 -2.76 -5.31 -12.46
N ASN A 104 -1.79 -5.10 -11.60
CA ASN A 104 -1.37 -6.08 -10.61
C ASN A 104 -2.30 -6.01 -9.40
N SER A 105 -2.10 -6.87 -8.43
CA SER A 105 -2.86 -6.84 -7.19
C SER A 105 -1.97 -7.30 -6.07
N ASP A 106 -1.88 -6.49 -5.04
CA ASP A 106 -1.07 -6.77 -3.88
C ASP A 106 -1.87 -7.45 -2.76
N ILE A 107 -1.14 -8.17 -1.93
CA ILE A 107 -1.66 -8.72 -0.69
C ILE A 107 -0.95 -8.02 0.46
N GLN A 108 -1.70 -7.27 1.24
CA GLN A 108 -1.22 -6.48 2.35
C GLN A 108 -1.82 -7.05 3.63
N LEU A 109 -0.99 -7.60 4.50
CA LEU A 109 -1.37 -8.16 5.79
C LEU A 109 -0.72 -7.32 6.89
N GLY A 110 -1.52 -6.54 7.61
CA GLY A 110 -1.06 -5.69 8.71
C GLY A 110 -0.50 -6.54 9.84
N GLY A 111 -1.34 -7.30 10.48
CA GLY A 111 -0.93 -8.25 11.50
C GLY A 111 -1.46 -7.93 12.88
N SER A 112 -0.65 -7.44 13.78
CA SER A 112 -1.09 -7.04 15.11
C SER A 112 -0.68 -5.61 15.39
N GLY A 113 -1.62 -4.76 15.65
CA GLY A 113 -1.39 -3.33 15.90
C GLY A 113 -2.43 -2.48 15.23
N SER A 114 -2.10 -1.23 14.98
CA SER A 114 -2.93 -0.32 14.19
C SER A 114 -2.24 -0.07 12.86
N ASP A 115 -2.69 -0.77 11.83
CA ASP A 115 -2.02 -0.82 10.55
C ASP A 115 -2.70 0.10 9.52
N ILE A 116 -1.92 0.65 8.61
CA ILE A 116 -2.43 1.55 7.58
C ILE A 116 -1.99 1.04 6.21
N ALA A 117 -2.95 0.67 5.36
CA ALA A 117 -2.71 0.48 3.95
C ALA A 117 -3.00 1.77 3.17
N ILE A 118 -2.10 2.15 2.27
CA ILE A 118 -2.30 3.33 1.42
C ILE A 118 -2.40 2.88 -0.03
N TRP A 119 -3.57 3.11 -0.61
CA TRP A 119 -3.83 2.92 -2.03
C TRP A 119 -3.76 4.25 -2.79
N GLN A 120 -3.16 4.26 -3.98
CA GLN A 120 -3.09 5.41 -4.86
C GLN A 120 -3.46 5.07 -6.30
N GLY A 121 -3.72 6.10 -7.11
CA GLY A 121 -4.04 5.89 -8.52
C GLY A 121 -2.89 5.23 -9.30
N GLY A 122 -3.18 4.12 -9.94
CA GLY A 122 -2.21 3.27 -10.64
C GLY A 122 -1.87 1.99 -9.90
N ASP A 123 -2.16 1.93 -8.62
CA ASP A 123 -2.15 0.73 -7.81
C ASP A 123 -3.30 -0.20 -8.20
N GLY A 124 -3.13 -1.48 -8.13
CA GLY A 124 -4.06 -2.49 -8.60
C GLY A 124 -5.30 -2.68 -7.72
N SER A 125 -5.94 -3.83 -7.90
CA SER A 125 -7.09 -4.24 -7.08
C SER A 125 -6.64 -5.12 -5.94
N ASP A 126 -6.26 -4.52 -4.83
CA ASP A 126 -5.57 -5.15 -3.72
C ASP A 126 -6.47 -5.89 -2.75
N HIS A 127 -5.81 -6.61 -1.86
CA HIS A 127 -6.40 -7.18 -0.67
C HIS A 127 -5.66 -6.63 0.56
N PHE A 128 -6.38 -5.99 1.47
CA PHE A 128 -5.87 -5.56 2.76
C PHE A 128 -6.58 -6.30 3.89
N ASP A 129 -5.82 -7.03 4.68
CA ASP A 129 -6.23 -7.66 5.93
C ASP A 129 -5.52 -6.92 7.07
N GLY A 130 -6.29 -6.18 7.87
CA GLY A 130 -5.74 -5.42 9.00
C GLY A 130 -5.20 -6.36 10.08
N GLY A 131 -5.94 -7.42 10.41
CA GLY A 131 -5.49 -8.46 11.32
C GLY A 131 -6.02 -8.30 12.73
N PHE A 132 -5.15 -8.37 13.74
CA PHE A 132 -5.57 -8.46 15.13
C PHE A 132 -5.26 -7.21 15.95
N GLY A 133 -6.31 -6.59 16.46
CA GLY A 133 -6.21 -5.51 17.44
C GLY A 133 -5.84 -4.17 16.82
N GLY A 134 -5.90 -3.13 17.62
CA GLY A 134 -5.66 -1.80 17.12
C GLY A 134 -6.85 -1.18 16.40
N ARG A 135 -6.55 -0.35 15.43
CA ARG A 135 -7.54 0.29 14.56
C ARG A 135 -6.95 0.43 13.17
N ASP A 136 -7.30 -0.49 12.31
CA ASP A 136 -6.73 -0.60 10.98
C ASP A 136 -7.45 0.29 9.98
N ALA A 137 -6.68 0.90 9.08
CA ALA A 137 -7.21 1.89 8.17
C ALA A 137 -6.73 1.69 6.72
N LEU A 138 -7.67 1.78 5.79
CA LEU A 138 -7.39 1.90 4.36
C LEU A 138 -7.51 3.36 3.94
N VAL A 139 -6.46 3.90 3.34
CA VAL A 139 -6.38 5.29 2.90
C VAL A 139 -6.23 5.36 1.38
N PHE A 140 -7.15 6.06 0.71
CA PHE A 140 -7.05 6.37 -0.72
C PHE A 140 -6.44 7.76 -0.90
N GLY A 141 -5.22 7.85 -1.40
CA GLY A 141 -4.56 9.14 -1.58
C GLY A 141 -3.36 9.08 -2.51
N THR A 142 -3.00 10.20 -3.13
CA THR A 142 -1.79 10.31 -3.92
C THR A 142 -0.58 10.50 -3.00
N ILE A 143 0.43 9.66 -3.13
CA ILE A 143 1.64 9.72 -2.31
C ILE A 143 2.70 10.57 -3.02
N ASP A 144 3.39 11.43 -2.26
CA ASP A 144 4.56 12.15 -2.77
C ASP A 144 5.72 11.18 -2.97
N ARG A 145 6.34 11.25 -4.15
CA ARG A 145 7.42 10.35 -4.56
C ARG A 145 8.65 11.12 -5.02
N ASP A 146 9.79 10.55 -4.81
CA ASP A 146 11.04 11.04 -5.41
C ASP A 146 10.97 10.84 -6.93
N PRO A 147 11.15 11.91 -7.74
CA PRO A 147 10.97 11.81 -9.18
C PRO A 147 12.07 11.02 -9.89
N ALA A 148 13.18 10.73 -9.24
CA ALA A 148 14.29 9.97 -9.83
C ALA A 148 14.16 8.46 -9.53
N THR A 149 13.62 8.10 -8.36
CA THR A 149 13.57 6.72 -7.89
C THR A 149 12.16 6.16 -7.78
N ASP A 150 11.14 7.01 -7.89
CA ASP A 150 9.72 6.69 -7.69
C ASP A 150 9.37 6.17 -6.27
N VAL A 151 10.32 6.19 -5.38
CA VAL A 151 10.14 5.78 -3.98
C VAL A 151 9.33 6.84 -3.22
N PRO A 152 8.35 6.46 -2.39
CA PRO A 152 7.65 7.38 -1.52
C PRO A 152 8.56 8.21 -0.64
N ILE A 153 8.30 9.52 -0.56
CA ILE A 153 9.05 10.43 0.31
C ILE A 153 8.52 10.29 1.72
N LEU A 154 9.41 9.92 2.65
CA LEU A 154 9.09 9.80 4.06
C LEU A 154 9.45 11.09 4.81
N SER A 155 8.47 11.69 5.44
CA SER A 155 8.63 12.93 6.22
C SER A 155 8.75 12.63 7.70
N PRO A 156 9.62 13.34 8.45
CA PRO A 156 9.73 13.20 9.90
C PRO A 156 8.40 13.47 10.60
N VAL A 157 8.05 12.64 11.57
CA VAL A 157 6.86 12.78 12.39
C VAL A 157 7.20 12.64 13.89
N ASP A 158 6.29 13.10 14.75
CA ASP A 158 6.37 12.87 16.19
C ASP A 158 5.55 11.63 16.60
N GLY A 159 6.02 10.91 17.62
CA GLY A 159 5.35 9.70 18.13
C GLY A 159 5.79 8.42 17.42
N ARG A 160 4.83 7.59 17.03
CA ARG A 160 5.08 6.37 16.22
C ARG A 160 5.75 6.76 14.91
N HIS A 161 6.54 5.88 14.34
CA HIS A 161 7.32 6.14 13.14
C HIS A 161 8.26 7.37 13.22
N LYS A 162 8.54 7.88 14.40
CA LYS A 162 9.45 9.03 14.56
C LYS A 162 10.82 8.84 13.94
N LYS A 163 11.30 7.61 13.85
CA LYS A 163 12.61 7.27 13.28
C LYS A 163 12.57 6.99 11.80
N THR A 164 11.50 6.39 11.33
CA THR A 164 11.30 6.02 9.93
C THR A 164 10.75 7.19 9.12
N GLY A 165 10.01 8.08 9.75
CA GLY A 165 9.15 9.04 9.06
C GLY A 165 7.85 8.39 8.62
N LEU A 166 7.01 9.15 7.92
CA LEU A 166 5.78 8.67 7.29
C LEU A 166 5.62 9.23 5.87
N PRO A 167 5.00 8.48 4.96
CA PRO A 167 4.60 9.02 3.68
C PRO A 167 3.48 10.05 3.88
N THR A 168 3.34 10.97 2.94
CA THR A 168 2.19 11.88 2.91
C THR A 168 1.26 11.49 1.78
N ALA A 169 0.00 11.21 2.12
CA ALA A 169 -1.06 10.89 1.17
C ALA A 169 -2.00 12.09 0.98
N ASN A 170 -2.04 12.61 -0.22
CA ASN A 170 -2.99 13.67 -0.58
C ASN A 170 -4.33 13.03 -0.96
N VAL A 171 -5.29 13.06 -0.05
CA VAL A 171 -6.62 12.47 -0.24
C VAL A 171 -7.45 13.29 -1.24
N SER A 172 -7.31 14.61 -1.22
CA SER A 172 -8.00 15.51 -2.15
C SER A 172 -7.47 15.45 -3.58
N GLY A 173 -6.25 14.91 -3.78
CA GLY A 173 -5.60 14.78 -5.08
C GLY A 173 -6.20 13.71 -5.99
N GLN A 174 -7.00 12.81 -5.45
CA GLN A 174 -7.61 11.74 -6.23
C GLN A 174 -8.85 12.22 -6.98
N ALA A 175 -8.89 11.99 -8.28
CA ALA A 175 -10.00 12.41 -9.15
C ALA A 175 -11.16 11.39 -9.16
N GLY A 176 -11.59 10.94 -7.97
CA GLY A 176 -12.59 9.90 -7.85
C GLY A 176 -13.44 10.01 -6.58
N PHE A 177 -14.13 8.92 -6.28
CA PHE A 177 -14.88 8.73 -5.03
C PHE A 177 -14.99 7.23 -4.72
N CYS A 178 -15.14 6.89 -3.45
CA CYS A 178 -15.33 5.52 -3.01
C CYS A 178 -16.80 5.17 -2.80
N THR A 179 -17.11 3.89 -2.97
CA THR A 179 -18.33 3.25 -2.49
C THR A 179 -17.96 2.00 -1.68
N LEU A 180 -18.86 1.61 -0.79
CA LEU A 180 -18.69 0.46 0.08
C LEU A 180 -19.77 -0.57 -0.20
N GLU A 181 -19.39 -1.86 -0.22
CA GLU A 181 -20.29 -2.99 -0.32
C GLU A 181 -19.90 -4.07 0.69
N ALA A 182 -20.80 -4.36 1.62
CA ALA A 182 -20.62 -5.49 2.54
C ALA A 182 -20.78 -6.82 1.80
N VAL A 183 -19.89 -7.74 2.06
CA VAL A 183 -19.87 -9.05 1.39
C VAL A 183 -20.77 -10.04 2.13
N GLN A 184 -21.54 -10.78 1.37
CA GLN A 184 -22.30 -11.91 1.93
C GLN A 184 -21.36 -13.11 2.10
N ASP A 185 -21.43 -13.75 3.28
CA ASP A 185 -20.60 -14.90 3.62
C ASP A 185 -19.09 -14.57 3.61
N PRO A 186 -18.64 -13.61 4.44
CA PRO A 186 -17.26 -13.15 4.46
C PRO A 186 -16.27 -14.26 4.80
N GLU A 187 -16.66 -15.21 5.65
CA GLU A 187 -15.83 -16.35 6.03
C GLU A 187 -15.45 -17.23 4.83
N ALA A 188 -16.42 -17.50 3.95
CA ALA A 188 -16.17 -18.28 2.73
C ALA A 188 -15.42 -17.47 1.66
N ARG A 189 -15.53 -16.14 1.70
CA ARG A 189 -14.89 -15.25 0.73
C ARG A 189 -13.49 -14.82 1.12
N GLY A 190 -13.18 -14.79 2.43
CA GLY A 190 -11.90 -14.33 2.97
C GLY A 190 -11.77 -12.81 3.04
N PHE A 191 -12.86 -12.07 2.87
CA PHE A 191 -12.91 -10.62 3.03
C PHE A 191 -14.34 -10.17 3.36
N GLU A 192 -14.46 -9.01 4.01
CA GLU A 192 -15.73 -8.52 4.58
C GLU A 192 -16.38 -7.44 3.73
N PHE A 193 -15.56 -6.57 3.16
CA PHE A 193 -16.03 -5.45 2.35
C PHE A 193 -15.28 -5.36 1.01
N LEU A 194 -15.98 -4.76 0.04
CA LEU A 194 -15.42 -4.28 -1.20
C LEU A 194 -15.46 -2.74 -1.18
N VAL A 195 -14.29 -2.12 -1.15
CA VAL A 195 -14.15 -0.69 -1.34
C VAL A 195 -13.86 -0.44 -2.81
N ARG A 196 -14.78 0.23 -3.50
CA ARG A 196 -14.64 0.50 -4.92
C ARG A 196 -14.36 1.96 -5.16
N PHE A 197 -13.34 2.25 -5.93
CA PHE A 197 -12.97 3.59 -6.34
C PHE A 197 -13.40 3.85 -7.79
N PHE A 198 -14.17 4.92 -7.97
CA PHE A 198 -14.71 5.31 -9.26
C PHE A 198 -14.11 6.63 -9.73
N ALA A 199 -13.84 6.75 -11.03
CA ALA A 199 -13.44 8.02 -11.63
C ALA A 199 -14.60 9.04 -11.59
N LYS A 200 -14.36 10.20 -11.00
CA LYS A 200 -15.36 11.27 -10.87
C LYS A 200 -15.87 11.77 -12.23
N ALA A 201 -14.97 11.89 -13.21
CA ALA A 201 -15.30 12.44 -14.53
C ALA A 201 -16.19 11.52 -15.38
N THR A 202 -16.06 10.21 -15.22
CA THR A 202 -16.73 9.22 -16.09
C THR A 202 -17.69 8.31 -15.36
N GLY A 203 -17.58 8.22 -14.02
CA GLY A 203 -18.30 7.22 -13.24
C GLY A 203 -17.82 5.79 -13.45
N ASN A 204 -16.72 5.59 -14.15
CA ASN A 204 -16.18 4.24 -14.36
C ASN A 204 -15.52 3.72 -13.09
N LEU A 205 -15.73 2.44 -12.80
CA LEU A 205 -14.99 1.72 -11.79
C LEU A 205 -13.51 1.64 -12.22
N LEU A 206 -12.63 2.09 -11.36
CA LEU A 206 -11.18 2.04 -11.58
C LEU A 206 -10.55 0.86 -10.85
N VAL A 207 -10.92 0.66 -9.58
CA VAL A 207 -10.33 -0.38 -8.74
C VAL A 207 -11.33 -0.90 -7.71
N THR A 208 -11.05 -2.10 -7.19
CA THR A 208 -11.75 -2.69 -6.05
C THR A 208 -10.72 -3.21 -5.07
N VAL A 209 -10.67 -2.65 -3.88
CA VAL A 209 -9.87 -3.16 -2.76
C VAL A 209 -10.77 -4.06 -1.90
N ARG A 210 -10.28 -5.24 -1.58
CA ARG A 210 -10.92 -6.20 -0.66
C ARG A 210 -10.37 -5.96 0.72
N THR A 211 -11.24 -5.82 1.70
CA THR A 211 -10.81 -5.58 3.08
C THR A 211 -11.32 -6.68 4.01
N ARG A 212 -10.48 -7.03 4.98
CA ARG A 212 -10.77 -7.93 6.07
C ARG A 212 -10.17 -7.37 7.36
N ASP A 213 -10.89 -7.49 8.47
CA ASP A 213 -10.44 -7.01 9.77
C ASP A 213 -9.89 -5.56 9.70
N VAL A 214 -10.62 -4.67 9.02
CA VAL A 214 -10.30 -3.23 8.82
C VAL A 214 -11.42 -2.41 9.41
N GLU A 215 -11.09 -1.48 10.31
CA GLU A 215 -12.10 -0.67 11.00
C GLU A 215 -12.45 0.61 10.26
N GLN A 216 -11.54 1.14 9.45
CA GLN A 216 -11.71 2.49 8.90
C GLN A 216 -11.29 2.60 7.45
N VAL A 217 -12.05 3.37 6.67
CA VAL A 217 -11.67 3.74 5.31
C VAL A 217 -11.73 5.25 5.17
N PHE A 218 -10.62 5.83 4.69
CA PHE A 218 -10.52 7.25 4.32
C PHE A 218 -10.35 7.37 2.82
N CYS A 219 -11.22 8.14 2.20
CA CYS A 219 -11.22 8.30 0.75
C CYS A 219 -11.38 9.78 0.37
N THR A 220 -11.10 10.08 -0.88
CA THR A 220 -11.25 11.43 -1.41
C THR A 220 -12.72 11.89 -1.37
N ALA A 221 -12.91 13.15 -1.05
CA ALA A 221 -14.20 13.83 -1.18
C ALA A 221 -14.27 14.64 -2.48
N GLN A 222 -15.46 15.12 -2.79
CA GLN A 222 -15.64 16.03 -3.92
C GLN A 222 -15.06 17.41 -3.64
N ASP A 223 -15.02 17.81 -2.38
CA ASP A 223 -14.44 19.06 -1.90
C ASP A 223 -12.99 18.81 -1.47
N ALA A 224 -12.08 19.67 -1.95
CA ALA A 224 -10.64 19.54 -1.66
C ALA A 224 -10.27 19.72 -0.18
N ALA A 225 -11.14 20.34 0.62
CA ALA A 225 -10.93 20.54 2.05
C ALA A 225 -11.52 19.41 2.91
N ALA A 226 -12.19 18.44 2.30
CA ALA A 226 -12.92 17.40 3.00
C ALA A 226 -12.44 16.01 2.61
N VAL A 227 -12.70 15.06 3.48
CA VAL A 227 -12.42 13.62 3.31
C VAL A 227 -13.73 12.87 3.44
N THR A 228 -13.92 11.78 2.73
CA THR A 228 -14.97 10.81 3.06
C THR A 228 -14.40 9.71 3.95
N PHE A 229 -15.15 9.39 4.97
CA PHE A 229 -14.79 8.42 6.01
C PHE A 229 -15.90 7.39 6.17
N ALA A 230 -15.52 6.14 6.37
CA ALA A 230 -16.44 5.07 6.77
C ALA A 230 -15.85 4.30 7.96
N ASP A 231 -16.66 4.09 9.00
CA ASP A 231 -16.36 3.20 10.12
C ASP A 231 -16.98 1.83 9.81
N LEU A 232 -16.14 0.84 9.51
CA LEU A 232 -16.57 -0.50 9.12
C LEU A 232 -17.05 -1.35 10.30
N THR A 233 -16.84 -0.89 11.53
CA THR A 233 -17.37 -1.56 12.74
C THR A 233 -18.86 -1.29 12.97
N GLU A 234 -19.40 -0.30 12.26
CA GLU A 234 -20.82 -0.01 12.31
C GLU A 234 -21.65 -1.11 11.65
N ARG A 235 -22.89 -1.28 12.10
CA ARG A 235 -23.80 -2.30 11.56
C ARG A 235 -24.10 -2.12 10.06
N ASN A 236 -24.19 -0.88 9.64
CA ASN A 236 -24.42 -0.49 8.24
C ASN A 236 -23.45 0.65 7.92
N PRO A 237 -22.20 0.34 7.62
CA PRO A 237 -21.20 1.37 7.36
C PRO A 237 -21.51 2.09 6.05
N GLU A 238 -21.41 3.41 6.11
CA GLU A 238 -21.59 4.31 4.96
C GLU A 238 -20.50 5.38 4.96
N PHE A 239 -20.14 5.86 3.78
CA PHE A 239 -19.23 7.00 3.69
C PHE A 239 -19.94 8.30 4.09
N VAL A 240 -19.36 9.01 5.03
CA VAL A 240 -19.73 10.36 5.44
C VAL A 240 -18.63 11.34 5.10
N THR A 241 -18.99 12.58 4.76
CA THR A 241 -18.02 13.65 4.53
C THR A 241 -17.64 14.28 5.85
N ILE A 242 -16.36 14.41 6.11
CA ILE A 242 -15.77 15.06 7.28
C ILE A 242 -14.75 16.11 6.84
N GLU A 243 -14.48 17.08 7.71
CA GLU A 243 -13.38 18.01 7.46
C GLU A 243 -12.03 17.33 7.72
N LEU A 244 -11.00 17.76 7.01
CA LEU A 244 -9.67 17.18 7.16
C LEU A 244 -9.13 17.31 8.60
N ASP A 245 -9.48 18.39 9.30
CA ASP A 245 -9.08 18.63 10.69
C ASP A 245 -9.70 17.63 11.68
N ASP A 246 -10.87 17.07 11.36
CA ASP A 246 -11.59 16.12 12.21
C ASP A 246 -10.95 14.72 12.19
N VAL A 247 -10.12 14.43 11.20
CA VAL A 247 -9.47 13.12 11.05
C VAL A 247 -8.63 12.76 12.28
N ARG A 248 -8.03 13.75 12.93
CA ARG A 248 -7.21 13.53 14.13
C ARG A 248 -8.01 12.92 15.29
N ASP A 249 -9.26 13.29 15.43
CA ASP A 249 -10.13 12.77 16.48
C ASP A 249 -10.63 11.36 16.18
N LEU A 250 -10.67 10.99 14.90
CA LEU A 250 -11.04 9.66 14.44
C LEU A 250 -9.85 8.69 14.44
N ASN A 251 -8.72 9.15 13.90
CA ASN A 251 -7.49 8.36 13.83
C ASN A 251 -6.26 9.28 13.80
N ALA A 252 -5.53 9.34 14.90
CA ALA A 252 -4.39 10.22 15.03
C ALA A 252 -3.20 9.81 14.15
N ASP A 253 -3.09 8.54 13.78
CA ASP A 253 -2.01 8.05 12.95
C ASP A 253 -2.30 8.34 11.48
N VAL A 254 -3.54 8.11 11.02
CA VAL A 254 -3.99 8.54 9.69
C VAL A 254 -3.84 10.06 9.52
N ALA A 255 -4.16 10.85 10.55
CA ALA A 255 -4.03 12.31 10.51
C ALA A 255 -2.57 12.82 10.32
N ARG A 256 -1.57 11.97 10.54
CA ARG A 256 -0.16 12.29 10.26
C ARG A 256 0.23 12.01 8.82
N ILE A 257 -0.55 11.19 8.13
CA ILE A 257 -0.31 10.75 6.76
C ILE A 257 -1.07 11.60 5.77
N ILE A 258 -2.34 11.89 6.03
CA ILE A 258 -3.21 12.57 5.06
C ILE A 258 -3.11 14.10 5.11
N ARG A 259 -3.32 14.73 3.93
CA ARG A 259 -3.45 16.16 3.73
C ARG A 259 -4.41 16.49 2.59
#